data_74ea3fc5682f76ad2e050f4f0b7d002e
#
_entry.id   74ea3fc5682f76ad2e050f4f0b7d002e
#
_cell.length_a   1.000
_cell.length_b   1.000
_cell.length_c   1.000
_cell.angle_alpha   90.00
_cell.angle_beta   90.00
_cell.angle_gamma   90.00
#
_symmetry.space_group_name_H-M   'P 1'
#
loop_
_entity.id
_entity.type
_entity.pdbx_description
1 polymer ?
#
loop_
_entity_poly.entity_id
_entity_poly.type
_entity_poly.pdbx_seq_one_letter_code
_entity_poly.pdbx_strand_id
1 'polypeptide(L)'
;LQGETDGHDYVQSAIKNGATATLWSRPAGEAPEEIAVILVDDTLEALQKLAEAYLNMIRPKVVAITGSNGKTTTKDMTAAILSARFRVHKTEGNYNNEIGMPMTILEMPEDTQVLVLEMGMSNFGEISLLSRLAKPDIAIITLIGDSHLEFLGSRLGIAKAKMEILEGLKPEGTFIYPGDEPLIADELAEESHFRQLTFGTDET
;
A
#
# COMPACT_ATOMS: atom_id res chain seq x y z
N LEU A 1 -20.28 -7.02 1.42
CA LEU A 1 -20.99 -6.58 2.62
C LEU A 1 -20.37 -5.28 3.10
N GLN A 2 -20.80 -4.16 2.55
CA GLN A 2 -20.61 -2.86 3.15
C GLN A 2 -21.51 -2.82 4.39
N GLY A 3 -20.99 -3.24 5.54
CA GLY A 3 -21.53 -2.84 6.81
C GLY A 3 -21.07 -1.40 7.02
N GLU A 4 -21.99 -0.47 7.02
CA GLU A 4 -21.79 0.91 7.48
C GLU A 4 -21.51 0.88 9.00
N THR A 5 -20.31 0.48 9.37
CA THR A 5 -19.86 0.59 10.76
C THR A 5 -18.95 1.80 10.84
N ASP A 6 -19.44 2.85 11.47
CA ASP A 6 -18.64 4.03 11.76
C ASP A 6 -17.66 3.73 12.90
N GLY A 7 -16.37 3.97 12.67
CA GLY A 7 -15.32 3.76 13.66
C GLY A 7 -15.52 4.52 14.97
N HIS A 8 -16.20 5.65 14.94
CA HIS A 8 -16.55 6.43 16.13
C HIS A 8 -17.40 5.64 17.15
N ASP A 9 -18.21 4.70 16.69
CA ASP A 9 -19.06 3.87 17.56
C ASP A 9 -18.25 2.92 18.46
N TYR A 10 -16.99 2.68 18.12
CA TYR A 10 -16.07 1.81 18.85
C TYR A 10 -15.13 2.55 19.81
N VAL A 11 -15.24 3.88 19.92
CA VAL A 11 -14.32 4.69 20.72
C VAL A 11 -14.26 4.25 22.19
N GLN A 12 -15.40 3.91 22.80
CA GLN A 12 -15.46 3.43 24.18
C GLN A 12 -14.75 2.07 24.36
N SER A 13 -14.81 1.21 23.33
CA SER A 13 -14.04 -0.04 23.35
C SER A 13 -12.54 0.24 23.20
N ALA A 14 -12.15 1.17 22.35
CA ALA A 14 -10.75 1.57 22.18
C ALA A 14 -10.17 2.15 23.49
N ILE A 15 -10.92 3.01 24.19
CA ILE A 15 -10.52 3.56 25.51
C ILE A 15 -10.30 2.44 26.53
N LYS A 16 -11.23 1.47 26.62
CA LYS A 16 -11.08 0.30 27.51
C LYS A 16 -9.86 -0.54 27.18
N ASN A 17 -9.42 -0.55 25.93
CA ASN A 17 -8.24 -1.25 25.44
C ASN A 17 -6.96 -0.40 25.51
N GLY A 18 -7.01 0.79 26.13
CA GLY A 18 -5.84 1.62 26.40
C GLY A 18 -5.56 2.71 25.39
N ALA A 19 -6.51 3.06 24.51
CA ALA A 19 -6.36 4.23 23.64
C ALA A 19 -6.24 5.50 24.49
N THR A 20 -5.29 6.36 24.13
CA THR A 20 -5.02 7.63 24.80
C THR A 20 -5.36 8.85 23.94
N ALA A 21 -5.61 8.63 22.64
CA ALA A 21 -6.02 9.66 21.68
C ALA A 21 -6.88 9.04 20.58
N THR A 22 -7.67 9.89 19.91
CA THR A 22 -8.48 9.50 18.75
C THR A 22 -8.52 10.62 17.71
N LEU A 23 -8.62 10.24 16.43
CA LEU A 23 -9.08 11.13 15.35
C LEU A 23 -10.62 11.19 15.41
N TRP A 24 -11.20 12.36 15.23
CA TRP A 24 -12.63 12.56 15.37
C TRP A 24 -13.18 13.48 14.30
N SER A 25 -14.15 13.03 13.52
CA SER A 25 -14.81 13.82 12.46
C SER A 25 -16.29 14.09 12.69
N ARG A 26 -16.86 13.60 13.81
CA ARG A 26 -18.22 13.97 14.26
C ARG A 26 -18.18 15.31 15.02
N PRO A 27 -19.35 15.95 15.31
CA PRO A 27 -19.38 17.18 16.11
C PRO A 27 -18.58 17.05 17.40
N ALA A 28 -17.84 18.11 17.77
CA ALA A 28 -16.97 18.12 18.95
C ALA A 28 -17.71 17.80 20.26
N GLY A 29 -19.01 18.14 20.35
CA GLY A 29 -19.83 17.83 21.52
C GLY A 29 -20.19 16.36 21.71
N GLU A 30 -19.90 15.52 20.71
CA GLU A 30 -20.08 14.06 20.76
C GLU A 30 -18.76 13.33 21.02
N ALA A 31 -17.66 14.06 21.10
CA ALA A 31 -16.33 13.48 21.30
C ALA A 31 -16.17 12.95 22.73
N PRO A 32 -15.37 11.88 22.95
CA PRO A 32 -15.09 11.38 24.30
C PRO A 32 -14.28 12.42 25.10
N GLU A 33 -14.59 12.54 26.38
CA GLU A 33 -13.87 13.45 27.29
C GLU A 33 -12.67 12.75 27.97
N GLU A 34 -12.60 11.43 27.91
CA GLU A 34 -11.64 10.60 28.66
C GLU A 34 -10.26 10.54 28.03
N ILE A 35 -10.13 10.87 26.72
CA ILE A 35 -8.87 10.80 25.97
C ILE A 35 -8.65 12.06 25.12
N ALA A 36 -7.42 12.24 24.64
CA ALA A 36 -7.12 13.32 23.72
C ALA A 36 -7.89 13.16 22.40
N VAL A 37 -8.53 14.22 21.92
CA VAL A 37 -9.31 14.24 20.68
C VAL A 37 -8.67 15.19 19.67
N ILE A 38 -8.38 14.67 18.48
CA ILE A 38 -7.88 15.44 17.34
C ILE A 38 -9.03 15.58 16.35
N LEU A 39 -9.63 16.78 16.29
CA LEU A 39 -10.72 17.05 15.35
C LEU A 39 -10.16 17.17 13.93
N VAL A 40 -10.78 16.45 13.00
CA VAL A 40 -10.43 16.41 11.59
C VAL A 40 -11.69 16.42 10.74
N ASP A 41 -11.59 16.80 9.46
CA ASP A 41 -12.72 16.78 8.54
C ASP A 41 -13.02 15.33 8.09
N ASP A 42 -11.99 14.55 7.86
CA ASP A 42 -12.06 13.14 7.44
C ASP A 42 -11.00 12.31 8.17
N THR A 43 -11.43 11.27 8.89
CA THR A 43 -10.53 10.42 9.69
C THR A 43 -9.64 9.53 8.83
N LEU A 44 -10.11 9.10 7.65
CA LEU A 44 -9.31 8.29 6.73
C LEU A 44 -8.21 9.13 6.08
N GLU A 45 -8.55 10.31 5.59
CA GLU A 45 -7.58 11.24 5.04
C GLU A 45 -6.53 11.64 6.09
N ALA A 46 -6.97 11.88 7.33
CA ALA A 46 -6.08 12.21 8.44
C ALA A 46 -5.12 11.05 8.78
N LEU A 47 -5.62 9.80 8.78
CA LEU A 47 -4.80 8.59 8.98
C LEU A 47 -3.73 8.46 7.88
N GLN A 48 -4.11 8.67 6.62
CA GLN A 48 -3.19 8.61 5.49
C GLN A 48 -2.12 9.71 5.54
N LYS A 49 -2.50 10.95 5.87
CA LYS A 49 -1.56 12.06 6.09
C LYS A 49 -0.59 11.79 7.24
N LEU A 50 -1.08 11.20 8.34
CA LEU A 50 -0.24 10.83 9.47
C LEU A 50 0.78 9.76 9.07
N ALA A 51 0.35 8.74 8.33
CA ALA A 51 1.22 7.68 7.82
C ALA A 51 2.27 8.24 6.84
N GLU A 52 1.88 9.15 5.93
CA GLU A 52 2.82 9.80 5.01
C GLU A 52 3.85 10.65 5.77
N ALA A 53 3.42 11.39 6.78
CA ALA A 53 4.32 12.18 7.62
C ALA A 53 5.32 11.30 8.37
N TYR A 54 4.86 10.19 8.95
CA TYR A 54 5.70 9.23 9.64
C TYR A 54 6.70 8.54 8.69
N LEU A 55 6.24 8.11 7.51
CA LEU A 55 7.10 7.54 6.47
C LEU A 55 8.20 8.52 6.04
N ASN A 56 7.87 9.80 5.88
CA ASN A 56 8.82 10.86 5.55
C ASN A 56 9.80 11.17 6.69
N MET A 57 9.46 10.88 7.94
CA MET A 57 10.34 11.01 9.10
C MET A 57 11.36 9.86 9.14
N ILE A 58 10.91 8.61 9.01
CA ILE A 58 11.75 7.40 9.09
C ILE A 58 12.60 7.21 7.82
N ARG A 59 12.02 7.46 6.63
CA ARG A 59 12.67 7.34 5.31
C ARG A 59 13.30 5.98 5.03
N PRO A 60 12.61 4.87 5.25
CA PRO A 60 13.10 3.56 4.85
C PRO A 60 13.19 3.47 3.32
N LYS A 61 13.88 2.45 2.80
CA LYS A 61 13.70 2.02 1.41
C LYS A 61 12.38 1.29 1.29
N VAL A 62 11.54 1.68 0.33
CA VAL A 62 10.19 1.13 0.16
C VAL A 62 10.16 0.19 -1.04
N VAL A 63 9.71 -1.04 -0.80
CA VAL A 63 9.39 -2.04 -1.85
C VAL A 63 7.88 -2.22 -1.87
N ALA A 64 7.24 -1.88 -2.97
CA ALA A 64 5.81 -2.07 -3.19
C ALA A 64 5.54 -3.26 -4.10
N ILE A 65 4.57 -4.10 -3.75
CA ILE A 65 4.27 -5.34 -4.47
C ILE A 65 2.77 -5.42 -4.73
N THR A 66 2.41 -5.60 -6.00
CA THR A 66 1.05 -5.91 -6.43
C THR A 66 1.01 -7.09 -7.40
N GLY A 67 -0.17 -7.48 -7.83
CA GLY A 67 -0.40 -8.57 -8.78
C GLY A 67 -1.73 -9.27 -8.53
N SER A 68 -2.17 -10.06 -9.49
CA SER A 68 -3.41 -10.84 -9.35
C SER A 68 -3.25 -11.97 -8.32
N ASN A 69 -2.11 -12.66 -8.36
CA ASN A 69 -1.71 -13.72 -7.43
C ASN A 69 -0.25 -13.56 -7.03
N GLY A 70 0.17 -14.22 -5.96
CA GLY A 70 1.58 -14.27 -5.54
C GLY A 70 2.06 -13.05 -4.74
N LYS A 71 1.24 -12.01 -4.52
CA LYS A 71 1.62 -10.81 -3.74
C LYS A 71 2.19 -11.15 -2.37
N THR A 72 1.42 -11.86 -1.56
CA THR A 72 1.79 -12.22 -0.17
C THR A 72 3.03 -13.09 -0.13
N THR A 73 3.12 -14.09 -1.01
CA THR A 73 4.30 -14.95 -1.12
C THR A 73 5.55 -14.14 -1.48
N THR A 74 5.46 -13.28 -2.50
CA THR A 74 6.59 -12.42 -2.93
C THR A 74 6.97 -11.44 -1.83
N LYS A 75 6.01 -10.83 -1.14
CA LYS A 75 6.23 -9.97 0.02
C LYS A 75 7.00 -10.70 1.12
N ASP A 76 6.55 -11.89 1.50
CA ASP A 76 7.15 -12.66 2.59
C ASP A 76 8.57 -13.14 2.23
N MET A 77 8.78 -13.62 1.00
CA MET A 77 10.10 -14.00 0.51
C MET A 77 11.06 -12.80 0.46
N THR A 78 10.60 -11.66 -0.08
CA THR A 78 11.39 -10.43 -0.15
C THR A 78 11.79 -9.96 1.25
N ALA A 79 10.84 -9.92 2.17
CA ALA A 79 11.12 -9.53 3.55
C ALA A 79 12.10 -10.49 4.24
N ALA A 80 11.93 -11.81 4.07
CA ALA A 80 12.83 -12.81 4.66
C ALA A 80 14.27 -12.67 4.14
N ILE A 81 14.44 -12.51 2.82
CA ILE A 81 15.78 -12.33 2.21
C ILE A 81 16.45 -11.03 2.71
N LEU A 82 15.71 -9.92 2.70
CA LEU A 82 16.22 -8.62 3.12
C LEU A 82 16.53 -8.58 4.63
N SER A 83 15.79 -9.31 5.45
CA SER A 83 16.00 -9.41 6.91
C SER A 83 17.32 -10.06 7.28
N ALA A 84 17.99 -10.76 6.36
CA ALA A 84 19.33 -11.26 6.58
C ALA A 84 20.39 -10.13 6.76
N ARG A 85 20.07 -8.90 6.31
CA ARG A 85 21.02 -7.77 6.36
C ARG A 85 20.40 -6.47 6.88
N PHE A 86 19.10 -6.28 6.77
CA PHE A 86 18.41 -5.03 7.08
C PHE A 86 17.33 -5.25 8.17
N ARG A 87 17.01 -4.19 8.88
CA ARG A 87 15.80 -4.16 9.72
C ARG A 87 14.60 -3.91 8.80
N VAL A 88 13.78 -4.93 8.63
CA VAL A 88 12.66 -4.94 7.70
C VAL A 88 11.35 -4.89 8.45
N HIS A 89 10.46 -3.99 8.03
CA HIS A 89 9.04 -4.02 8.38
C HIS A 89 8.22 -4.35 7.14
N LYS A 90 7.10 -5.02 7.29
CA LYS A 90 6.27 -5.46 6.14
C LYS A 90 4.79 -5.43 6.45
N THR A 91 3.96 -5.42 5.42
CA THR A 91 2.52 -5.65 5.55
C THR A 91 2.24 -6.99 6.21
N GLU A 92 1.49 -6.98 7.30
CA GLU A 92 0.97 -8.19 7.94
C GLU A 92 -0.44 -8.52 7.43
N GLY A 93 -0.74 -9.82 7.36
CA GLY A 93 -2.05 -10.29 6.91
C GLY A 93 -2.47 -9.70 5.57
N ASN A 94 -3.66 -9.10 5.54
CA ASN A 94 -4.29 -8.44 4.39
C ASN A 94 -4.40 -6.93 4.54
N TYR A 95 -3.53 -6.28 5.32
CA TYR A 95 -3.51 -4.83 5.52
C TYR A 95 -2.94 -4.09 4.30
N ASN A 96 -3.52 -4.35 3.12
CA ASN A 96 -3.01 -3.96 1.82
C ASN A 96 -3.92 -2.94 1.07
N ASN A 97 -4.83 -2.28 1.79
CA ASN A 97 -5.77 -1.29 1.28
C ASN A 97 -5.54 0.10 1.89
N GLU A 98 -6.44 1.06 1.60
CA GLU A 98 -6.39 2.47 1.99
C GLU A 98 -6.41 2.72 3.50
N ILE A 99 -6.77 1.71 4.31
CA ILE A 99 -6.73 1.75 5.79
C ILE A 99 -5.54 0.93 6.30
N GLY A 100 -5.40 -0.30 5.83
CA GLY A 100 -4.41 -1.26 6.33
C GLY A 100 -2.97 -0.84 6.05
N MET A 101 -2.70 -0.29 4.87
CA MET A 101 -1.34 0.16 4.55
C MET A 101 -0.89 1.35 5.41
N PRO A 102 -1.69 2.41 5.63
CA PRO A 102 -1.37 3.44 6.62
C PRO A 102 -1.10 2.89 8.02
N MET A 103 -1.88 1.93 8.50
CA MET A 103 -1.65 1.29 9.79
C MET A 103 -0.31 0.55 9.80
N THR A 104 0.00 -0.23 8.76
CA THR A 104 1.32 -0.89 8.61
C THR A 104 2.47 0.12 8.70
N ILE A 105 2.33 1.28 8.05
CA ILE A 105 3.36 2.34 8.09
C ILE A 105 3.52 2.89 9.51
N LEU A 106 2.42 3.15 10.23
CA LEU A 106 2.43 3.72 11.57
C LEU A 106 2.95 2.73 12.64
N GLU A 107 2.81 1.42 12.41
CA GLU A 107 3.35 0.36 13.28
C GLU A 107 4.84 0.10 13.05
N MET A 108 5.43 0.71 12.02
CA MET A 108 6.85 0.52 11.66
C MET A 108 7.78 1.05 12.76
N PRO A 109 8.73 0.25 13.27
CA PRO A 109 9.78 0.73 14.18
C PRO A 109 10.60 1.87 13.58
N GLU A 110 11.01 2.84 14.40
CA GLU A 110 11.77 4.02 13.96
C GLU A 110 13.13 3.67 13.32
N ASP A 111 13.69 2.53 13.64
CA ASP A 111 14.98 2.06 13.12
C ASP A 111 14.85 1.19 11.86
N THR A 112 13.64 1.11 11.28
CA THR A 112 13.37 0.35 10.04
C THR A 112 14.17 0.90 8.87
N GLN A 113 14.86 0.00 8.16
CA GLN A 113 15.69 0.33 7.00
C GLN A 113 14.97 0.02 5.67
N VAL A 114 14.13 -1.01 5.67
CA VAL A 114 13.35 -1.41 4.49
C VAL A 114 11.91 -1.68 4.90
N LEU A 115 10.98 -1.11 4.14
CA LEU A 115 9.54 -1.33 4.29
C LEU A 115 9.03 -2.07 3.05
N VAL A 116 8.41 -3.25 3.25
CA VAL A 116 7.86 -4.07 2.17
C VAL A 116 6.33 -4.02 2.25
N LEU A 117 5.70 -3.36 1.29
CA LEU A 117 4.27 -3.12 1.24
C LEU A 117 3.59 -3.98 0.18
N GLU A 118 2.56 -4.71 0.59
CA GLU A 118 1.61 -5.34 -0.31
C GLU A 118 0.52 -4.35 -0.67
N MET A 119 0.18 -4.20 -1.96
CA MET A 119 -0.87 -3.33 -2.45
C MET A 119 -1.95 -4.17 -3.14
N GLY A 120 -3.13 -4.20 -2.51
CA GLY A 120 -4.34 -4.82 -3.04
C GLY A 120 -5.24 -3.80 -3.73
N MET A 121 -6.16 -4.29 -4.56
CA MET A 121 -7.18 -3.45 -5.19
C MET A 121 -8.40 -4.27 -5.58
N SER A 122 -9.53 -3.59 -5.68
CA SER A 122 -10.75 -4.05 -6.32
C SER A 122 -11.13 -3.16 -7.51
N ASN A 123 -10.80 -1.86 -7.47
CA ASN A 123 -11.14 -0.86 -8.48
C ASN A 123 -9.92 -0.06 -8.94
N PHE A 124 -10.11 0.68 -10.05
CA PHE A 124 -9.16 1.70 -10.49
C PHE A 124 -8.97 2.79 -9.43
N GLY A 125 -7.76 3.36 -9.38
CA GLY A 125 -7.38 4.44 -8.48
C GLY A 125 -6.93 3.98 -7.10
N GLU A 126 -7.23 2.74 -6.68
CA GLU A 126 -6.85 2.25 -5.36
C GLU A 126 -5.34 2.04 -5.24
N ILE A 127 -4.69 1.42 -6.23
CA ILE A 127 -3.23 1.26 -6.23
C ILE A 127 -2.53 2.60 -6.44
N SER A 128 -3.11 3.51 -7.24
CA SER A 128 -2.61 4.88 -7.41
C SER A 128 -2.50 5.60 -6.06
N LEU A 129 -3.57 5.57 -5.26
CA LEU A 129 -3.59 6.14 -3.92
C LEU A 129 -2.46 5.57 -3.04
N LEU A 130 -2.37 4.23 -2.97
CA LEU A 130 -1.39 3.53 -2.16
C LEU A 130 0.05 3.83 -2.61
N SER A 131 0.29 3.83 -3.90
CA SER A 131 1.61 4.09 -4.49
C SER A 131 2.06 5.52 -4.23
N ARG A 132 1.19 6.50 -4.45
CA ARG A 132 1.50 7.92 -4.19
C ARG A 132 1.77 8.21 -2.72
N LEU A 133 1.09 7.52 -1.80
CA LEU A 133 1.34 7.62 -0.36
C LEU A 133 2.71 6.99 -0.01
N ALA A 134 2.99 5.80 -0.53
CA ALA A 134 4.19 5.02 -0.19
C ALA A 134 5.47 5.53 -0.87
N LYS A 135 5.37 6.13 -2.07
CA LYS A 135 6.49 6.60 -2.89
C LYS A 135 7.62 5.57 -3.00
N PRO A 136 7.35 4.39 -3.59
CA PRO A 136 8.29 3.28 -3.57
C PRO A 136 9.61 3.57 -4.28
N ASP A 137 10.69 2.98 -3.78
CA ASP A 137 11.99 2.88 -4.47
C ASP A 137 11.99 1.71 -5.46
N ILE A 138 11.21 0.66 -5.16
CA ILE A 138 11.05 -0.52 -6.00
C ILE A 138 9.56 -0.86 -6.08
N ALA A 139 9.04 -1.03 -7.30
CA ALA A 139 7.70 -1.51 -7.58
C ALA A 139 7.75 -2.88 -8.26
N ILE A 140 6.93 -3.82 -7.81
CA ILE A 140 6.89 -5.19 -8.34
C ILE A 140 5.46 -5.54 -8.74
N ILE A 141 5.26 -6.00 -9.97
CA ILE A 141 4.05 -6.70 -10.39
C ILE A 141 4.37 -8.18 -10.52
N THR A 142 3.70 -9.03 -9.74
CA THR A 142 3.98 -10.48 -9.72
C THR A 142 3.41 -11.17 -10.95
N LEU A 143 2.14 -10.87 -11.28
CA LEU A 143 1.50 -11.41 -12.47
C LEU A 143 0.17 -10.68 -12.75
N ILE A 144 -0.27 -10.70 -14.03
CA ILE A 144 -1.59 -10.25 -14.48
C ILE A 144 -2.45 -11.48 -14.74
N GLY A 145 -3.46 -11.71 -13.92
CA GLY A 145 -4.44 -12.80 -14.06
C GLY A 145 -5.86 -12.23 -14.15
N ASP A 146 -6.86 -13.08 -13.96
CA ASP A 146 -8.27 -12.76 -14.17
C ASP A 146 -9.00 -12.35 -12.87
N SER A 147 -8.29 -12.08 -11.77
CA SER A 147 -8.90 -11.61 -10.52
C SER A 147 -9.50 -10.21 -10.68
N HIS A 148 -10.72 -10.00 -10.11
CA HIS A 148 -11.47 -8.74 -10.20
C HIS A 148 -11.97 -8.36 -11.61
N LEU A 149 -12.12 -9.34 -12.51
CA LEU A 149 -12.59 -9.14 -13.88
C LEU A 149 -13.97 -8.45 -13.92
N GLU A 150 -14.84 -8.76 -12.95
CA GLU A 150 -16.18 -8.17 -12.81
C GLU A 150 -16.16 -6.64 -12.57
N PHE A 151 -15.12 -6.12 -11.93
CA PHE A 151 -14.98 -4.68 -11.62
C PHE A 151 -14.17 -3.93 -12.69
N LEU A 152 -13.21 -4.60 -13.31
CA LEU A 152 -12.25 -3.98 -14.23
C LEU A 152 -12.53 -4.30 -15.71
N GLY A 153 -13.53 -5.13 -15.99
CA GLY A 153 -14.10 -5.40 -17.30
C GLY A 153 -13.23 -6.26 -18.22
N SER A 154 -11.91 -6.27 -18.09
CA SER A 154 -11.00 -7.03 -18.93
C SER A 154 -9.64 -7.27 -18.27
N ARG A 155 -8.87 -8.23 -18.79
CA ARG A 155 -7.48 -8.46 -18.37
C ARG A 155 -6.60 -7.23 -18.62
N LEU A 156 -6.86 -6.48 -19.69
CA LEU A 156 -6.22 -5.19 -19.93
C LEU A 156 -6.57 -4.16 -18.85
N GLY A 157 -7.84 -4.11 -18.41
CA GLY A 157 -8.25 -3.26 -17.29
C GLY A 157 -7.51 -3.63 -15.99
N ILE A 158 -7.33 -4.92 -15.73
CA ILE A 158 -6.56 -5.41 -14.58
C ILE A 158 -5.08 -4.99 -14.69
N ALA A 159 -4.47 -5.10 -15.87
CA ALA A 159 -3.10 -4.66 -16.09
C ALA A 159 -2.96 -3.14 -15.82
N LYS A 160 -3.85 -2.32 -16.39
CA LYS A 160 -3.86 -0.86 -16.18
C LYS A 160 -3.99 -0.49 -14.71
N ALA A 161 -4.94 -1.09 -14.00
CA ALA A 161 -5.12 -0.84 -12.57
C ALA A 161 -3.89 -1.24 -11.73
N LYS A 162 -3.19 -2.32 -12.07
CA LYS A 162 -1.95 -2.71 -11.37
C LYS A 162 -0.77 -1.83 -11.73
N MET A 163 -0.71 -1.33 -12.96
CA MET A 163 0.32 -0.39 -13.39
C MET A 163 0.22 0.99 -12.71
N GLU A 164 -0.91 1.32 -12.07
CA GLU A 164 -1.02 2.48 -11.18
C GLU A 164 0.07 2.49 -10.08
N ILE A 165 0.69 1.34 -9.78
CA ILE A 165 1.83 1.26 -8.85
C ILE A 165 3.02 2.14 -9.28
N LEU A 166 3.13 2.47 -10.56
CA LEU A 166 4.17 3.33 -11.12
C LEU A 166 3.93 4.81 -10.81
N GLU A 167 2.70 5.22 -10.48
CA GLU A 167 2.37 6.62 -10.27
C GLU A 167 3.07 7.26 -9.06
N GLY A 168 3.41 6.45 -8.05
CA GLY A 168 4.21 6.87 -6.91
C GLY A 168 5.67 6.44 -6.98
N LEU A 169 6.07 5.62 -7.95
CA LEU A 169 7.44 5.16 -8.10
C LEU A 169 8.38 6.34 -8.28
N LYS A 170 9.45 6.38 -7.48
CA LYS A 170 10.45 7.45 -7.57
C LYS A 170 11.10 7.49 -8.96
N PRO A 171 11.51 8.66 -9.46
CA PRO A 171 12.12 8.79 -10.80
C PRO A 171 13.34 7.88 -11.03
N GLU A 172 14.15 7.62 -10.01
CA GLU A 172 15.29 6.71 -10.07
C GLU A 172 14.96 5.31 -9.52
N GLY A 173 13.67 5.02 -9.33
CA GLY A 173 13.17 3.74 -8.82
C GLY A 173 13.38 2.60 -9.81
N THR A 174 13.06 1.40 -9.35
CA THR A 174 13.14 0.19 -10.18
C THR A 174 11.75 -0.45 -10.28
N PHE A 175 11.32 -0.70 -11.49
CA PHE A 175 10.12 -1.49 -11.78
C PHE A 175 10.51 -2.91 -12.17
N ILE A 176 9.91 -3.91 -11.50
CA ILE A 176 10.16 -5.35 -11.73
C ILE A 176 8.85 -6.01 -12.14
N TYR A 177 8.84 -6.68 -13.29
CA TYR A 177 7.61 -7.26 -13.84
C TYR A 177 7.89 -8.49 -14.71
N PRO A 178 6.86 -9.35 -15.01
CA PRO A 178 6.99 -10.47 -15.93
C PRO A 178 7.30 -9.98 -17.34
N GLY A 179 8.45 -10.37 -17.91
CA GLY A 179 8.88 -9.96 -19.24
C GLY A 179 8.06 -10.61 -20.38
N ASP A 180 7.38 -11.71 -20.06
CA ASP A 180 6.47 -12.44 -20.95
C ASP A 180 5.00 -11.96 -20.86
N GLU A 181 4.71 -10.84 -20.17
CA GLU A 181 3.37 -10.26 -20.08
C GLU A 181 3.21 -9.08 -21.06
N PRO A 182 2.59 -9.31 -22.24
CA PRO A 182 2.48 -8.27 -23.27
C PRO A 182 1.65 -7.06 -22.83
N LEU A 183 0.65 -7.26 -21.95
CA LEU A 183 -0.21 -6.16 -21.47
C LEU A 183 0.56 -5.14 -20.63
N ILE A 184 1.67 -5.53 -20.00
CA ILE A 184 2.55 -4.58 -19.30
C ILE A 184 3.48 -3.90 -20.31
N ALA A 185 4.08 -4.69 -21.23
CA ALA A 185 5.01 -4.17 -22.22
C ALA A 185 4.34 -3.12 -23.15
N ASP A 186 3.10 -3.37 -23.58
CA ASP A 186 2.35 -2.47 -24.46
C ASP A 186 1.94 -1.15 -23.78
N GLU A 187 1.75 -1.15 -22.46
CA GLU A 187 1.35 0.05 -21.69
C GLU A 187 2.57 0.84 -21.15
N LEU A 188 3.77 0.28 -21.21
CA LEU A 188 4.99 1.00 -20.83
C LEU A 188 5.38 1.98 -21.91
N ALA A 189 5.53 3.26 -21.55
CA ALA A 189 6.08 4.26 -22.45
C ALA A 189 7.52 3.92 -22.83
N GLU A 190 7.91 4.19 -24.08
CA GLU A 190 9.27 3.97 -24.59
C GLU A 190 10.33 4.74 -23.78
N GLU A 191 9.96 5.88 -23.18
CA GLU A 191 10.81 6.66 -22.29
C GLU A 191 10.29 6.59 -20.86
N SER A 192 10.79 5.64 -20.06
CA SER A 192 10.53 5.59 -18.62
C SER A 192 11.67 6.28 -17.86
N HIS A 193 11.32 7.06 -16.84
CA HIS A 193 12.28 7.71 -15.94
C HIS A 193 12.80 6.80 -14.82
N PHE A 194 12.45 5.51 -14.85
CA PHE A 194 12.83 4.50 -13.87
C PHE A 194 13.53 3.31 -14.55
N ARG A 195 14.30 2.57 -13.77
CA ARG A 195 14.94 1.33 -14.24
C ARG A 195 13.91 0.23 -14.38
N GLN A 196 13.96 -0.52 -15.48
CA GLN A 196 13.13 -1.71 -15.71
C GLN A 196 13.96 -2.97 -15.53
N LEU A 197 13.40 -3.98 -14.85
CA LEU A 197 13.90 -5.33 -14.73
C LEU A 197 12.77 -6.31 -14.99
N THR A 198 13.04 -7.32 -15.77
CA THR A 198 12.06 -8.37 -16.07
C THR A 198 12.47 -9.69 -15.46
N PHE A 199 11.49 -10.55 -15.20
CA PHE A 199 11.65 -11.96 -14.90
C PHE A 199 10.67 -12.75 -15.77
N GLY A 200 10.94 -14.01 -16.00
CA GLY A 200 10.09 -14.88 -16.82
C GLY A 200 10.85 -16.07 -17.37
N THR A 201 10.22 -16.80 -18.28
CA THR A 201 10.76 -18.02 -18.88
C THR A 201 11.46 -17.80 -20.23
N ASP A 202 11.35 -16.60 -20.80
CA ASP A 202 12.02 -16.31 -22.06
C ASP A 202 13.53 -16.06 -21.83
N GLU A 203 14.36 -16.91 -22.46
CA GLU A 203 15.80 -16.71 -22.58
C GLU A 203 16.03 -15.47 -23.46
N THR A 204 16.27 -14.32 -22.86
CA THR A 204 16.79 -13.12 -23.54
C THR A 204 18.26 -12.95 -23.28
#